data_395a75e65a2537da27d1cd7dcd703fd2
#
_entry.id   395a75e65a2537da27d1cd7dcd703fd2
#
_cell.length_a   1.000
_cell.length_b   1.000
_cell.length_c   1.000
_cell.angle_alpha   90.00
_cell.angle_beta   90.00
_cell.angle_gamma   90.00
#
_symmetry.space_group_name_H-M   'P 1'
#
loop_
_entity.id
_entity.type
_entity.pdbx_description
1 polymer ?
#
loop_
_entity_poly.entity_id
_entity_poly.type
_entity_poly.pdbx_seq_one_letter_code
_entity_poly.pdbx_strand_id
1 'polypeptide(L)'
;MDNSWKKLNDAAQKVLYPREISDLVEAGGVAAATETAAGNVYVGVCVDTACTLGICAERNAIFSMITNGEHVIRRVVAIDRNGKAIPPCGACRELLTQLMPGEYRNVEILLDRDRV
;
A
#
# COMPACT_ATOMS: atom_id res chain seq x y z
N MET A 1 15.76 -8.56 5.47
CA MET A 1 14.31 -8.34 5.70
C MET A 1 13.83 -9.38 6.69
N ASP A 2 13.22 -8.97 7.79
CA ASP A 2 12.73 -9.94 8.75
C ASP A 2 11.43 -10.60 8.28
N ASN A 3 10.96 -11.61 9.01
CA ASN A 3 9.80 -12.40 8.60
C ASN A 3 8.49 -11.60 8.54
N SER A 4 8.36 -10.57 9.39
CA SER A 4 7.15 -9.73 9.39
C SER A 4 7.05 -8.94 8.09
N TRP A 5 8.14 -8.31 7.69
CA TRP A 5 8.21 -7.57 6.43
C TRP A 5 8.15 -8.49 5.21
N LYS A 6 8.74 -9.67 5.31
CA LYS A 6 8.70 -10.64 4.22
C LYS A 6 7.26 -11.07 3.91
N LYS A 7 6.47 -11.36 4.93
CA LYS A 7 5.06 -11.70 4.79
C LYS A 7 4.29 -10.60 4.06
N LEU A 8 4.52 -9.37 4.46
CA LEU A 8 3.86 -8.21 3.88
C LEU A 8 4.31 -7.98 2.43
N ASN A 9 5.60 -8.06 2.21
CA ASN A 9 6.19 -7.91 0.89
C ASN A 9 5.66 -8.98 -0.07
N ASP A 10 5.59 -10.23 0.38
CA ASP A 10 5.08 -11.33 -0.43
C ASP A 10 3.61 -11.11 -0.79
N ALA A 11 2.80 -10.58 0.12
CA ALA A 11 1.40 -10.26 -0.16
C ALA A 11 1.28 -9.21 -1.27
N ALA A 12 2.11 -8.17 -1.23
CA ALA A 12 2.14 -7.16 -2.28
C ALA A 12 2.62 -7.75 -3.61
N GLN A 13 3.66 -8.60 -3.58
CA GLN A 13 4.18 -9.23 -4.79
C GLN A 13 3.12 -10.05 -5.52
N LYS A 14 2.23 -10.71 -4.79
CA LYS A 14 1.19 -11.55 -5.38
C LYS A 14 0.20 -10.78 -6.25
N VAL A 15 -0.03 -9.50 -5.95
CA VAL A 15 -0.98 -8.67 -6.70
C VAL A 15 -0.28 -7.71 -7.66
N LEU A 16 1.03 -7.65 -7.63
CA LEU A 16 1.81 -6.83 -8.55
C LEU A 16 1.67 -7.42 -9.95
N TYR A 17 0.98 -6.69 -10.83
CA TYR A 17 0.76 -7.13 -12.19
C TYR A 17 0.45 -5.93 -13.07
N PRO A 18 1.51 -5.27 -13.61
CA PRO A 18 1.31 -4.14 -14.53
C PRO A 18 0.51 -4.57 -15.74
N ARG A 19 -0.60 -3.89 -16.01
CA ARG A 19 -1.48 -4.24 -17.13
C ARG A 19 -2.30 -3.07 -17.60
N GLU A 20 -2.63 -3.10 -18.87
CA GLU A 20 -3.59 -2.19 -19.47
C GLU A 20 -4.97 -2.82 -19.34
N ILE A 21 -5.92 -2.07 -18.77
CA ILE A 21 -7.29 -2.52 -18.60
C ILE A 21 -8.15 -2.02 -19.77
N SER A 22 -7.90 -0.79 -20.19
CA SER A 22 -8.57 -0.17 -21.33
C SER A 22 -7.64 0.88 -21.93
N ASP A 23 -8.08 1.56 -22.97
CA ASP A 23 -7.30 2.64 -23.59
C ASP A 23 -7.00 3.78 -22.62
N LEU A 24 -7.80 3.93 -21.55
CA LEU A 24 -7.67 5.04 -20.62
C LEU A 24 -7.27 4.61 -19.22
N VAL A 25 -7.13 3.30 -18.94
CA VAL A 25 -6.90 2.78 -17.59
C VAL A 25 -5.79 1.74 -17.59
N GLU A 26 -4.77 1.98 -16.75
CA GLU A 26 -3.72 1.00 -16.45
C GLU A 26 -3.77 0.69 -14.96
N ALA A 27 -3.31 -0.48 -14.57
CA ALA A 27 -3.29 -0.87 -13.17
C ALA A 27 -2.13 -1.81 -12.87
N GLY A 28 -1.79 -1.92 -11.59
CA GLY A 28 -0.91 -2.97 -11.09
C GLY A 28 0.58 -2.70 -11.23
N GLY A 29 0.99 -1.49 -11.64
CA GLY A 29 2.41 -1.13 -11.74
C GLY A 29 3.06 -0.90 -10.38
N VAL A 30 2.27 -0.59 -9.36
CA VAL A 30 2.69 -0.49 -7.96
C VAL A 30 1.71 -1.31 -7.14
N ALA A 31 2.20 -2.07 -6.19
CA ALA A 31 1.37 -2.84 -5.27
C ALA A 31 1.74 -2.48 -3.84
N ALA A 32 0.76 -2.54 -2.95
CA ALA A 32 0.98 -2.25 -1.54
C ALA A 32 0.30 -3.28 -0.66
N ALA A 33 0.83 -3.44 0.54
CA ALA A 33 0.22 -4.23 1.58
C ALA A 33 0.25 -3.46 2.89
N THR A 34 -0.84 -3.53 3.64
CA THR A 34 -0.93 -2.94 4.97
C THR A 34 -1.20 -4.05 5.97
N GLU A 35 -0.52 -4.00 7.11
CA GLU A 35 -0.76 -4.90 8.23
C GLU A 35 -1.44 -4.11 9.33
N THR A 36 -2.55 -4.64 9.85
CA THR A 36 -3.31 -4.00 10.91
C THR A 36 -2.79 -4.41 12.28
N ALA A 37 -3.22 -3.69 13.32
CA ALA A 37 -2.91 -4.04 14.70
C ALA A 37 -3.40 -5.45 15.06
N ALA A 38 -4.46 -5.93 14.40
CA ALA A 38 -4.98 -7.29 14.60
C ALA A 38 -4.18 -8.36 13.85
N GLY A 39 -3.21 -7.95 13.02
CA GLY A 39 -2.38 -8.88 12.25
C GLY A 39 -2.94 -9.25 10.89
N ASN A 40 -4.02 -8.62 10.47
CA ASN A 40 -4.60 -8.86 9.14
C ASN A 40 -3.86 -8.05 8.08
N VAL A 41 -3.78 -8.60 6.87
CA VAL A 41 -3.09 -7.98 5.75
C VAL A 41 -4.10 -7.64 4.66
N TYR A 42 -4.06 -6.40 4.18
CA TYR A 42 -4.87 -5.93 3.06
C TYR A 42 -3.96 -5.44 1.96
N VAL A 43 -4.33 -5.72 0.72
CA VAL A 43 -3.50 -5.38 -0.44
C VAL A 43 -4.27 -4.48 -1.40
N GLY A 44 -3.53 -3.74 -2.21
CA GLY A 44 -4.10 -2.93 -3.27
C GLY A 44 -3.05 -2.67 -4.34
N VAL A 45 -3.51 -2.32 -5.52
CA VAL A 45 -2.63 -1.91 -6.62
C VAL A 45 -3.00 -0.49 -7.05
N CYS A 46 -2.07 0.19 -7.70
CA CYS A 46 -2.36 1.49 -8.28
C CYS A 46 -3.28 1.33 -9.49
N VAL A 47 -4.13 2.31 -9.67
CA VAL A 47 -4.99 2.41 -10.86
C VAL A 47 -4.77 3.80 -11.43
N ASP A 48 -4.32 3.88 -12.68
CA ASP A 48 -4.00 5.12 -13.35
C ASP A 48 -5.02 5.39 -14.43
N THR A 49 -5.59 6.59 -14.43
CA THR A 49 -6.62 6.98 -15.38
C THR A 49 -6.23 8.25 -16.11
N ALA A 50 -6.93 8.57 -17.21
CA ALA A 50 -6.61 9.73 -18.01
C ALA A 50 -6.85 11.07 -17.33
N CYS A 51 -7.71 11.12 -16.31
CA CYS A 51 -8.11 12.38 -15.67
C CYS A 51 -7.92 12.36 -14.15
N THR A 52 -6.91 11.67 -13.69
CA THR A 52 -6.52 11.60 -12.27
C THR A 52 -7.59 11.07 -11.32
N LEU A 53 -8.55 10.33 -11.84
CA LEU A 53 -9.54 9.63 -11.01
C LEU A 53 -8.95 8.40 -10.33
N GLY A 54 -7.73 8.02 -10.70
CA GLY A 54 -7.07 6.83 -10.19
C GLY A 54 -6.69 6.93 -8.72
N ILE A 55 -6.03 5.90 -8.23
CA ILE A 55 -5.67 5.77 -6.82
C ILE A 55 -4.29 5.16 -6.69
N CYS A 56 -3.55 5.58 -5.67
CA CYS A 56 -2.28 4.95 -5.31
C CYS A 56 -2.54 3.58 -4.68
N ALA A 57 -1.57 2.66 -4.82
CA ALA A 57 -1.69 1.31 -4.29
C ALA A 57 -1.93 1.31 -2.78
N GLU A 58 -1.25 2.17 -2.03
CA GLU A 58 -1.38 2.24 -0.57
C GLU A 58 -2.78 2.66 -0.17
N ARG A 59 -3.35 3.68 -0.82
CA ARG A 59 -4.72 4.11 -0.50
C ARG A 59 -5.73 3.03 -0.86
N ASN A 60 -5.51 2.31 -1.94
CA ASN A 60 -6.40 1.20 -2.32
C ASN A 60 -6.38 0.10 -1.25
N ALA A 61 -5.19 -0.26 -0.75
CA ALA A 61 -5.06 -1.22 0.35
C ALA A 61 -5.75 -0.72 1.62
N ILE A 62 -5.55 0.55 1.97
CA ILE A 62 -6.14 1.16 3.16
C ILE A 62 -7.66 1.21 3.06
N PHE A 63 -8.20 1.56 1.90
CA PHE A 63 -9.65 1.61 1.71
C PHE A 63 -10.28 0.21 1.81
N SER A 64 -9.59 -0.81 1.30
CA SER A 64 -10.02 -2.20 1.48
C SER A 64 -10.05 -2.58 2.97
N MET A 65 -9.02 -2.18 3.72
CA MET A 65 -8.94 -2.39 5.15
C MET A 65 -10.14 -1.73 5.87
N ILE A 66 -10.43 -0.48 5.55
CA ILE A 66 -11.55 0.26 6.14
C ILE A 66 -12.88 -0.41 5.79
N THR A 67 -13.03 -0.85 4.55
CA THR A 67 -14.23 -1.58 4.10
C THR A 67 -14.46 -2.83 4.96
N ASN A 68 -13.39 -3.47 5.39
CA ASN A 68 -13.46 -4.68 6.22
C ASN A 68 -13.49 -4.37 7.72
N GLY A 69 -13.68 -3.12 8.11
CA GLY A 69 -13.94 -2.74 9.50
C GLY A 69 -12.71 -2.43 10.35
N GLU A 70 -11.53 -2.35 9.75
CA GLU A 70 -10.31 -2.03 10.47
C GLU A 70 -9.79 -0.64 10.11
N HIS A 71 -9.09 0.00 11.03
CA HIS A 71 -8.55 1.35 10.81
C HIS A 71 -7.23 1.62 11.55
N VAL A 72 -6.65 0.64 12.22
CA VAL A 72 -5.37 0.80 12.93
C VAL A 72 -4.29 0.05 12.18
N ILE A 73 -3.38 0.79 11.57
CA ILE A 73 -2.30 0.25 10.74
C ILE A 73 -1.05 0.13 11.58
N ARG A 74 -0.35 -0.98 11.45
CA ARG A 74 0.96 -1.20 12.07
C ARG A 74 2.09 -1.01 11.07
N ARG A 75 1.97 -1.58 9.88
CA ARG A 75 3.03 -1.55 8.85
C ARG A 75 2.45 -1.34 7.47
N VAL A 76 3.24 -0.67 6.63
CA VAL A 76 2.89 -0.45 5.22
C VAL A 76 4.12 -0.74 4.37
N VAL A 77 3.94 -1.45 3.27
CA VAL A 77 4.95 -1.59 2.23
C VAL A 77 4.29 -1.32 0.88
N ALA A 78 5.01 -0.60 0.02
CA ALA A 78 4.64 -0.45 -1.38
C ALA A 78 5.84 -0.86 -2.23
N ILE A 79 5.58 -1.54 -3.33
CA ILE A 79 6.63 -2.01 -4.24
C ILE A 79 6.36 -1.50 -5.65
N ASP A 80 7.44 -1.16 -6.36
CA ASP A 80 7.36 -0.74 -7.76
C ASP A 80 7.27 -1.96 -8.67
N ARG A 81 7.20 -1.72 -9.99
CA ARG A 81 7.04 -2.81 -10.96
C ARG A 81 8.23 -3.77 -11.01
N ASN A 82 9.35 -3.39 -10.41
CA ASN A 82 10.51 -4.27 -10.28
C ASN A 82 10.53 -5.01 -8.93
N GLY A 83 9.50 -4.83 -8.10
CA GLY A 83 9.39 -5.48 -6.82
C GLY A 83 10.20 -4.82 -5.71
N LYS A 84 10.68 -3.60 -5.91
CA LYS A 84 11.45 -2.88 -4.90
C LYS A 84 10.54 -2.01 -4.05
N ALA A 85 10.79 -1.99 -2.73
CA ALA A 85 10.05 -1.12 -1.82
C ALA A 85 10.30 0.35 -2.16
N ILE A 86 9.23 1.13 -2.12
CA ILE A 86 9.26 2.58 -2.37
C ILE A 86 8.47 3.29 -1.28
N PRO A 87 8.85 4.54 -0.94
CA PRO A 87 8.07 5.30 0.04
C PRO A 87 6.70 5.70 -0.53
N PRO A 88 5.69 5.89 0.34
CA PRO A 88 4.36 6.31 -0.11
C PRO A 88 4.36 7.76 -0.61
N CYS A 89 3.42 8.08 -1.49
CA CYS A 89 3.25 9.44 -1.98
C CYS A 89 2.68 10.36 -0.89
N GLY A 90 2.67 11.67 -1.15
CA GLY A 90 2.16 12.65 -0.19
C GLY A 90 0.70 12.44 0.18
N ALA A 91 -0.15 12.07 -0.78
CA ALA A 91 -1.57 11.81 -0.51
C ALA A 91 -1.75 10.62 0.43
N CYS A 92 -0.93 9.57 0.27
CA CYS A 92 -0.99 8.40 1.14
C CYS A 92 -0.50 8.73 2.55
N ARG A 93 0.53 9.56 2.67
CA ARG A 93 1.02 10.03 3.96
C ARG A 93 -0.02 10.86 4.68
N GLU A 94 -0.71 11.75 3.96
CA GLU A 94 -1.76 12.58 4.53
C GLU A 94 -2.92 11.71 5.02
N LEU A 95 -3.31 10.70 4.25
CA LEU A 95 -4.36 9.78 4.66
C LEU A 95 -4.01 9.10 5.98
N LEU A 96 -2.76 8.65 6.13
CA LEU A 96 -2.32 8.02 7.38
C LEU A 96 -2.47 8.96 8.57
N THR A 97 -2.12 10.23 8.43
CA THR A 97 -2.24 11.19 9.53
C THR A 97 -3.69 11.47 9.90
N GLN A 98 -4.59 11.51 8.92
CA GLN A 98 -6.01 11.72 9.18
C GLN A 98 -6.70 10.48 9.75
N LEU A 99 -6.28 9.30 9.32
CA LEU A 99 -6.84 8.04 9.81
C LEU A 99 -6.45 7.79 11.26
N MET A 100 -5.23 8.13 11.62
CA MET A 100 -4.65 7.85 12.95
C MET A 100 -4.02 9.11 13.55
N PRO A 101 -4.81 10.16 13.83
CA PRO A 101 -4.25 11.47 14.18
C PRO A 101 -3.38 11.45 15.44
N GLY A 102 -3.67 10.58 16.41
CA GLY A 102 -2.88 10.44 17.64
C GLY A 102 -1.74 9.43 17.55
N GLU A 103 -1.74 8.58 16.54
CA GLU A 103 -0.86 7.41 16.50
C GLU A 103 -0.15 7.18 15.17
N TYR A 104 -0.30 8.07 14.19
CA TYR A 104 0.31 7.85 12.87
C TYR A 104 1.82 7.66 12.94
N ARG A 105 2.47 8.19 13.97
CA ARG A 105 3.92 8.06 14.16
C ARG A 105 4.36 6.64 14.52
N ASN A 106 3.42 5.80 14.94
CA ASN A 106 3.69 4.40 15.27
C ASN A 106 3.62 3.49 14.04
N VAL A 107 3.18 4.01 12.90
CA VAL A 107 3.13 3.24 11.65
C VAL A 107 4.55 3.10 11.10
N GLU A 108 4.96 1.87 10.86
CA GLU A 108 6.24 1.58 10.22
C GLU A 108 6.07 1.48 8.71
N ILE A 109 6.95 2.12 7.97
CA ILE A 109 6.93 2.13 6.51
C ILE A 109 8.26 1.62 6.00
N LEU A 110 8.23 0.60 5.14
CA LEU A 110 9.45 0.09 4.53
C LEU A 110 9.87 1.04 3.40
N LEU A 111 11.03 1.66 3.54
CA LEU A 111 11.54 2.64 2.59
C LEU A 111 12.31 1.99 1.44
N ASP A 112 13.07 0.93 1.79
CA ASP A 112 13.75 0.10 0.81
C ASP A 112 13.95 -1.29 1.47
N ARG A 113 14.77 -2.14 0.88
CA ARG A 113 14.91 -3.53 1.32
C ARG A 113 15.16 -3.68 2.82
N ASP A 114 15.95 -2.77 3.42
CA ASP A 114 16.43 -2.91 4.79
C ASP A 114 16.15 -1.70 5.69
N ARG A 115 15.44 -0.67 5.20
CA ARG A 115 15.15 0.54 5.97
C ARG A 115 13.65 0.72 6.19
N VAL A 116 13.33 0.98 7.43
CA VAL A 116 11.97 1.25 7.87
C VAL A 116 11.79 2.73 8.16
#